data_be55e01a6beb39c467a47ede916621e0
#
_entry.id   be55e01a6beb39c467a47ede916621e0
#
_cell.length_a   1.000
_cell.length_b   1.000
_cell.length_c   1.000
_cell.angle_alpha   90.00
_cell.angle_beta   90.00
_cell.angle_gamma   90.00
#
_symmetry.space_group_name_H-M   'P 1'
#
loop_
_entity.id
_entity.type
_entity.pdbx_description
1 polymer ?
#
loop_
_entity_poly.entity_id
_entity_poly.type
_entity_poly.pdbx_seq_one_letter_code
_entity_poly.pdbx_strand_id
1 'polypeptide(L)'
;MLMKKTSLGLAISLALIGLVPSVTARAEQPLIAHCLEGVCPVWSGDDAGDEIVLRQLFAAQIDSQSEAQLPRWVAYRVVGAGVGVASLLPREWNADELVSSPREIALAADAQSRILQLDLSDSQDRDYRLTEVTLLAAEQGRLAPITSFSATPFWDELNLLSNRARLPSELRLGPWSRLDQVFNEFVQGLPETESRGDIPHRLFVVSGPLPEEDGSAAGYFKVAVFDGRMAAFAFPQDTQIHEGFCDAQTPLSAIEQATGLDLFAGDAELTAELAVEFGCSASQPLAPQQ
;
A
#
# COMPACT_ATOMS: atom_id res chain seq x y z
N MET A 1 67.73 -42.29 59.26
CA MET A 1 67.35 -42.41 57.87
C MET A 1 65.87 -42.03 57.79
N LEU A 2 65.55 -40.76 57.47
CA LEU A 2 64.20 -40.18 57.55
C LEU A 2 63.57 -40.13 56.14
N MET A 3 62.50 -40.86 55.98
CA MET A 3 61.72 -40.77 54.73
C MET A 3 60.66 -39.64 54.85
N LYS A 4 60.81 -38.66 54.03
CA LYS A 4 59.82 -37.56 53.82
C LYS A 4 58.70 -38.03 52.94
N LYS A 5 57.46 -38.04 53.46
CA LYS A 5 56.23 -38.21 52.63
C LYS A 5 55.80 -36.87 52.07
N THR A 6 55.79 -36.74 50.76
CA THR A 6 55.17 -35.59 50.01
C THR A 6 53.74 -35.92 49.71
N SER A 7 52.78 -35.16 50.23
CA SER A 7 51.35 -35.22 49.88
C SER A 7 51.11 -34.30 48.72
N LEU A 8 50.54 -34.89 47.63
CA LEU A 8 50.14 -34.18 46.43
C LEU A 8 48.67 -33.73 46.62
N GLY A 9 48.48 -32.42 46.79
CA GLY A 9 47.14 -31.83 46.87
C GLY A 9 46.59 -31.60 45.49
N LEU A 10 45.49 -32.27 45.19
CA LEU A 10 44.72 -32.11 43.93
C LEU A 10 43.75 -30.90 44.07
N ALA A 11 44.02 -29.78 43.41
CA ALA A 11 43.13 -28.64 43.37
C ALA A 11 42.12 -28.84 42.22
N ILE A 12 40.85 -29.05 42.57
CA ILE A 12 39.75 -29.10 41.64
C ILE A 12 39.25 -27.67 41.42
N SER A 13 39.57 -27.07 40.24
CA SER A 13 39.03 -25.78 39.82
C SER A 13 37.63 -26.01 39.20
N LEU A 14 36.59 -25.62 39.93
CA LEU A 14 35.23 -25.53 39.39
C LEU A 14 35.15 -24.30 38.47
N ALA A 15 35.09 -24.53 37.16
CA ALA A 15 34.74 -23.48 36.18
C ALA A 15 33.22 -23.27 36.18
N LEU A 16 32.74 -22.18 36.79
CA LEU A 16 31.37 -21.72 36.61
C LEU A 16 31.24 -21.16 35.18
N ILE A 17 30.65 -21.95 34.29
CA ILE A 17 30.20 -21.47 32.98
C ILE A 17 28.90 -20.68 33.22
N GLY A 18 29.02 -19.35 33.30
CA GLY A 18 27.88 -18.46 33.35
C GLY A 18 27.13 -18.50 32.01
N LEU A 19 25.92 -19.08 32.00
CA LEU A 19 24.96 -18.89 30.89
C LEU A 19 24.59 -17.40 30.87
N VAL A 20 25.16 -16.64 29.94
CA VAL A 20 24.68 -15.30 29.60
C VAL A 20 23.45 -15.52 28.74
N PRO A 21 22.24 -15.10 29.14
CA PRO A 21 21.09 -15.14 28.25
C PRO A 21 21.38 -14.23 27.06
N SER A 22 21.40 -14.81 25.85
CA SER A 22 21.48 -14.06 24.62
C SER A 22 20.19 -13.26 24.51
N VAL A 23 20.20 -12.00 24.92
CA VAL A 23 19.14 -11.05 24.57
C VAL A 23 19.29 -10.81 23.07
N THR A 24 18.48 -11.49 22.28
CA THR A 24 18.29 -11.14 20.88
C THR A 24 17.69 -9.74 20.86
N ALA A 25 18.53 -8.73 20.60
CA ALA A 25 18.06 -7.39 20.30
C ALA A 25 17.17 -7.51 19.04
N ARG A 26 15.86 -7.41 19.25
CA ARG A 26 14.94 -7.25 18.15
C ARG A 26 15.30 -5.91 17.52
N ALA A 27 15.72 -5.90 16.27
CA ALA A 27 15.97 -4.66 15.54
C ALA A 27 14.68 -3.84 15.60
N GLU A 28 14.77 -2.65 16.19
CA GLU A 28 13.64 -1.73 16.28
C GLU A 28 13.31 -1.32 14.84
N GLN A 29 12.14 -1.72 14.34
CA GLN A 29 11.72 -1.36 12.98
C GLN A 29 11.48 0.14 12.94
N PRO A 30 11.95 0.84 11.89
CA PRO A 30 11.72 2.27 11.75
C PRO A 30 10.21 2.54 11.61
N LEU A 31 9.71 3.51 12.37
CA LEU A 31 8.32 3.93 12.28
C LEU A 31 8.10 4.74 10.99
N ILE A 32 7.24 4.24 10.13
CA ILE A 32 6.93 4.87 8.84
C ILE A 32 5.58 5.57 8.92
N ALA A 33 5.59 6.87 8.78
CA ALA A 33 4.43 7.72 9.02
C ALA A 33 3.21 7.41 8.11
N HIS A 34 3.41 6.78 6.96
CA HIS A 34 2.33 6.39 6.04
C HIS A 34 1.60 5.12 6.45
N CYS A 35 2.20 4.34 7.35
CA CYS A 35 1.66 3.10 7.84
C CYS A 35 0.92 3.32 9.16
N LEU A 36 -0.06 2.48 9.46
CA LEU A 36 -0.83 2.56 10.70
C LEU A 36 0.11 2.38 11.90
N GLU A 37 0.05 3.31 12.86
CA GLU A 37 0.94 3.34 14.04
C GLU A 37 2.44 3.29 13.69
N GLY A 38 2.79 3.56 12.45
CA GLY A 38 4.16 3.51 11.94
C GLY A 38 4.63 2.12 11.51
N VAL A 39 3.79 1.10 11.62
CA VAL A 39 4.07 -0.29 11.23
C VAL A 39 3.49 -0.57 9.86
N CYS A 40 4.35 -0.86 8.90
CA CYS A 40 3.96 -1.17 7.53
C CYS A 40 3.55 -2.64 7.38
N PRO A 41 2.78 -2.97 6.31
CA PRO A 41 2.47 -4.34 5.98
C PRO A 41 3.72 -5.21 5.87
N VAL A 42 3.65 -6.42 6.38
CA VAL A 42 4.75 -7.40 6.35
C VAL A 42 4.34 -8.55 5.46
N TRP A 43 5.17 -8.87 4.47
CA TRP A 43 4.95 -10.04 3.64
C TRP A 43 5.54 -11.30 4.28
N SER A 44 4.80 -12.39 4.25
CA SER A 44 5.19 -13.66 4.88
C SER A 44 6.12 -14.54 4.03
N GLY A 45 6.34 -14.16 2.77
CA GLY A 45 7.21 -14.88 1.85
C GLY A 45 8.69 -14.50 1.98
N ASP A 46 9.50 -14.92 0.99
CA ASP A 46 10.91 -14.52 0.89
C ASP A 46 10.99 -13.12 0.26
N ASP A 47 11.31 -12.13 1.08
CA ASP A 47 11.45 -10.72 0.68
C ASP A 47 12.89 -10.33 0.34
N ALA A 48 13.77 -11.32 0.12
CA ALA A 48 15.16 -11.08 -0.23
C ALA A 48 15.27 -10.25 -1.51
N GLY A 49 15.61 -8.98 -1.36
CA GLY A 49 15.72 -8.01 -2.45
C GLY A 49 14.51 -7.10 -2.65
N ASP A 50 13.41 -7.30 -1.93
CA ASP A 50 12.30 -6.34 -1.93
C ASP A 50 12.75 -5.03 -1.28
N GLU A 51 12.35 -3.91 -1.87
CA GLU A 51 12.72 -2.58 -1.41
C GLU A 51 11.49 -1.84 -0.88
N ILE A 52 11.64 -1.20 0.29
CA ILE A 52 10.62 -0.27 0.78
C ILE A 52 11.04 1.14 0.38
N VAL A 53 10.24 1.74 -0.49
CA VAL A 53 10.39 3.12 -0.94
C VAL A 53 9.57 4.04 -0.08
N LEU A 54 10.18 5.12 0.43
CA LEU A 54 9.53 6.14 1.25
C LEU A 54 9.49 7.46 0.48
N ARG A 55 8.28 7.97 0.24
CA ARG A 55 8.02 9.26 -0.37
C ARG A 55 7.29 10.18 0.60
N GLN A 56 7.11 11.45 0.23
CA GLN A 56 6.39 12.41 1.08
C GLN A 56 4.91 12.01 1.25
N LEU A 57 4.30 11.42 0.22
CA LEU A 57 2.88 11.11 0.18
C LEU A 57 2.54 9.65 0.40
N PHE A 58 3.49 8.72 0.19
CA PHE A 58 3.26 7.29 0.34
C PHE A 58 4.52 6.52 0.72
N ALA A 59 4.32 5.28 1.15
CA ALA A 59 5.33 4.24 1.24
C ALA A 59 4.90 3.06 0.35
N ALA A 60 5.85 2.39 -0.28
CA ALA A 60 5.58 1.23 -1.13
C ALA A 60 6.63 0.15 -0.91
N GLN A 61 6.21 -1.12 -0.92
CA GLN A 61 7.12 -2.25 -1.04
C GLN A 61 7.11 -2.73 -2.50
N ILE A 62 8.29 -2.72 -3.12
CA ILE A 62 8.47 -3.12 -4.52
C ILE A 62 8.78 -4.61 -4.57
N ASP A 63 8.01 -5.34 -5.36
CA ASP A 63 8.23 -6.76 -5.61
C ASP A 63 9.44 -6.98 -6.52
N SER A 64 10.57 -7.35 -5.94
CA SER A 64 11.81 -7.64 -6.66
C SER A 64 11.73 -8.90 -7.53
N GLN A 65 10.80 -9.81 -7.24
CA GLN A 65 10.59 -11.07 -7.94
C GLN A 65 9.68 -10.89 -9.17
N SER A 66 8.86 -9.84 -9.17
CA SER A 66 7.96 -9.55 -10.30
C SER A 66 8.72 -9.03 -11.49
N GLU A 67 8.47 -9.59 -12.68
CA GLU A 67 9.02 -9.05 -13.93
C GLU A 67 8.67 -7.58 -14.17
N ALA A 68 7.51 -7.16 -13.73
CA ALA A 68 7.02 -5.78 -13.87
C ALA A 68 7.47 -4.86 -12.73
N GLN A 69 8.07 -5.41 -11.67
CA GLN A 69 8.49 -4.70 -10.45
C GLN A 69 7.39 -3.75 -9.94
N LEU A 70 6.16 -4.27 -9.87
CA LEU A 70 5.03 -3.55 -9.32
C LEU A 70 5.07 -3.59 -7.79
N PRO A 71 4.50 -2.58 -7.13
CA PRO A 71 4.43 -2.61 -5.69
C PRO A 71 3.53 -3.77 -5.20
N ARG A 72 3.99 -4.49 -4.16
CA ARG A 72 3.15 -5.43 -3.41
C ARG A 72 2.07 -4.71 -2.66
N TRP A 73 2.42 -3.54 -2.12
CA TRP A 73 1.48 -2.63 -1.49
C TRP A 73 1.99 -1.19 -1.56
N VAL A 74 1.04 -0.27 -1.48
CA VAL A 74 1.27 1.16 -1.28
C VAL A 74 0.44 1.60 -0.07
N ALA A 75 1.09 2.21 0.91
CA ALA A 75 0.46 2.76 2.11
C ALA A 75 0.52 4.29 2.08
N TYR A 76 -0.59 4.95 2.38
CA TYR A 76 -0.69 6.41 2.37
C TYR A 76 -1.72 6.91 3.39
N ARG A 77 -1.69 8.22 3.65
CA ARG A 77 -2.61 8.87 4.57
C ARG A 77 -3.36 9.98 3.85
N VAL A 78 -4.67 9.89 3.83
CA VAL A 78 -5.52 10.95 3.29
C VAL A 78 -5.88 11.93 4.41
N VAL A 79 -5.70 13.23 4.14
CA VAL A 79 -6.11 14.33 5.01
C VAL A 79 -6.93 15.33 4.21
N GLY A 80 -7.96 15.93 4.83
CA GLY A 80 -8.87 16.83 4.13
C GLY A 80 -8.17 17.98 3.40
N ALA A 81 -7.13 18.56 4.00
CA ALA A 81 -6.35 19.67 3.42
C ALA A 81 -5.54 19.27 2.16
N GLY A 82 -5.27 17.97 1.95
CA GLY A 82 -4.53 17.46 0.77
C GLY A 82 -5.44 17.23 -0.43
N VAL A 83 -6.74 17.08 -0.20
CA VAL A 83 -7.71 16.75 -1.25
C VAL A 83 -7.97 17.96 -2.14
N GLY A 84 -7.95 17.74 -3.45
CA GLY A 84 -8.19 18.82 -4.39
C GLY A 84 -8.52 18.34 -5.81
N VAL A 85 -8.53 19.28 -6.75
CA VAL A 85 -8.87 19.03 -8.15
C VAL A 85 -7.64 18.61 -8.92
N ALA A 86 -7.64 17.40 -9.44
CA ALA A 86 -6.51 16.80 -10.15
C ALA A 86 -6.63 16.85 -11.70
N SER A 87 -7.71 17.42 -12.24
CA SER A 87 -7.99 17.36 -13.69
C SER A 87 -6.97 18.06 -14.57
N LEU A 88 -6.31 19.08 -14.04
CA LEU A 88 -5.30 19.89 -14.76
C LEU A 88 -3.87 19.48 -14.44
N LEU A 89 -3.65 18.54 -13.54
CA LEU A 89 -2.31 18.10 -13.18
C LEU A 89 -1.74 17.13 -14.23
N PRO A 90 -0.45 17.27 -14.60
CA PRO A 90 0.24 16.32 -15.45
C PRO A 90 0.15 14.88 -14.90
N ARG A 91 0.06 13.90 -15.80
CA ARG A 91 -0.11 12.48 -15.42
C ARG A 91 0.96 11.58 -16.03
N GLU A 92 2.06 12.16 -16.46
CA GLU A 92 3.20 11.45 -17.04
C GLU A 92 3.87 10.60 -15.97
N TRP A 93 4.16 9.34 -16.31
CA TRP A 93 4.87 8.44 -15.42
C TRP A 93 6.37 8.73 -15.44
N ASN A 94 6.97 8.70 -14.27
CA ASN A 94 8.40 8.91 -14.08
C ASN A 94 9.02 7.71 -13.34
N ALA A 95 10.30 7.44 -13.65
CA ALA A 95 11.08 6.48 -12.87
C ALA A 95 11.18 6.95 -11.41
N ASP A 96 11.21 6.01 -10.50
CA ASP A 96 11.49 6.28 -9.10
C ASP A 96 12.99 6.09 -8.85
N GLU A 97 13.70 7.19 -8.62
CA GLU A 97 15.16 7.17 -8.41
C GLU A 97 15.58 6.46 -7.11
N LEU A 98 14.62 6.20 -6.19
CA LEU A 98 14.88 5.45 -4.95
C LEU A 98 14.81 3.94 -5.17
N VAL A 99 14.29 3.48 -6.31
CA VAL A 99 14.27 2.06 -6.65
C VAL A 99 15.54 1.70 -7.43
N SER A 100 16.28 0.73 -6.93
CA SER A 100 17.60 0.36 -7.48
C SER A 100 17.56 -0.33 -8.84
N SER A 101 16.40 -0.44 -9.47
CA SER A 101 16.19 -1.27 -10.65
C SER A 101 16.34 -0.53 -11.98
N PRO A 102 17.28 -0.95 -12.86
CA PRO A 102 17.37 -0.47 -14.24
C PRO A 102 16.11 -0.72 -15.07
N ARG A 103 15.31 -1.72 -14.67
CA ARG A 103 14.09 -2.14 -15.37
C ARG A 103 12.98 -1.11 -15.22
N GLU A 104 12.87 -0.47 -14.05
CA GLU A 104 11.91 0.58 -13.82
C GLU A 104 12.15 1.80 -14.72
N ILE A 105 13.39 2.17 -14.95
CA ILE A 105 13.76 3.24 -15.89
C ILE A 105 13.27 2.92 -17.31
N ALA A 106 13.44 1.67 -17.77
CA ALA A 106 12.95 1.25 -19.08
C ALA A 106 11.42 1.28 -19.18
N LEU A 107 10.73 0.87 -18.11
CA LEU A 107 9.27 0.94 -18.03
C LEU A 107 8.75 2.38 -18.00
N ALA A 108 9.45 3.30 -17.34
CA ALA A 108 9.12 4.73 -17.33
C ALA A 108 9.25 5.32 -18.73
N ALA A 109 10.33 5.03 -19.44
CA ALA A 109 10.57 5.49 -20.81
C ALA A 109 9.49 4.97 -21.78
N ASP A 110 9.09 3.69 -21.67
CA ASP A 110 8.03 3.09 -22.48
C ASP A 110 6.67 3.73 -22.16
N ALA A 111 6.36 3.96 -20.89
CA ALA A 111 5.12 4.62 -20.47
C ALA A 111 5.03 6.06 -20.99
N GLN A 112 6.12 6.82 -20.91
CA GLN A 112 6.18 8.18 -21.43
C GLN A 112 6.05 8.22 -22.95
N SER A 113 6.71 7.32 -23.68
CA SER A 113 6.62 7.28 -25.14
C SER A 113 5.22 6.99 -25.64
N ARG A 114 4.45 6.18 -24.91
CA ARG A 114 3.05 5.90 -25.23
C ARG A 114 2.11 7.08 -24.98
N ILE A 115 2.40 7.88 -23.96
CA ILE A 115 1.60 9.05 -23.61
C ILE A 115 1.89 10.23 -24.55
N LEU A 116 3.15 10.43 -24.95
CA LEU A 116 3.57 11.52 -25.84
C LEU A 116 3.07 11.39 -27.28
N GLN A 117 2.57 10.23 -27.70
CA GLN A 117 1.98 10.04 -29.03
C GLN A 117 0.55 10.61 -29.16
N LEU A 118 0.01 11.15 -28.08
CA LEU A 118 -1.31 11.76 -28.11
C LEU A 118 -1.21 13.23 -28.58
N ASP A 119 -1.19 13.42 -29.87
CA ASP A 119 -1.36 14.74 -30.45
C ASP A 119 -2.82 15.20 -30.29
N LEU A 120 -3.05 16.03 -29.28
CA LEU A 120 -4.34 16.63 -29.00
C LEU A 120 -4.63 17.87 -29.85
N SER A 121 -3.75 18.20 -30.82
CA SER A 121 -3.86 19.43 -31.63
C SER A 121 -5.05 19.45 -32.59
N ASP A 122 -5.53 18.29 -33.02
CA ASP A 122 -6.70 18.15 -33.91
C ASP A 122 -7.99 17.86 -33.15
N SER A 123 -8.37 18.75 -32.28
CA SER A 123 -9.39 18.56 -31.24
C SER A 123 -10.84 18.51 -31.70
N GLN A 124 -11.13 18.44 -32.99
CA GLN A 124 -12.54 18.37 -33.47
C GLN A 124 -13.19 16.98 -33.34
N ASP A 125 -12.38 15.92 -33.21
CA ASP A 125 -12.84 14.54 -32.96
C ASP A 125 -12.50 14.06 -31.54
N ARG A 126 -12.90 14.83 -30.54
CA ARG A 126 -12.61 14.56 -29.11
C ARG A 126 -13.06 13.18 -28.66
N ASP A 127 -14.17 12.68 -29.20
CA ASP A 127 -14.76 11.42 -28.74
C ASP A 127 -13.94 10.19 -29.15
N TYR A 128 -13.38 10.19 -30.35
CA TYR A 128 -12.54 9.09 -30.83
C TYR A 128 -11.19 9.03 -30.10
N ARG A 129 -10.60 10.17 -29.85
CA ARG A 129 -9.29 10.24 -29.18
C ARG A 129 -9.39 10.00 -27.69
N LEU A 130 -10.48 10.37 -27.04
CA LEU A 130 -10.74 10.00 -25.65
C LEU A 130 -10.77 8.47 -25.48
N THR A 131 -11.28 7.74 -26.48
CA THR A 131 -11.30 6.27 -26.44
C THR A 131 -9.89 5.69 -26.58
N GLU A 132 -9.05 6.22 -27.48
CA GLU A 132 -7.65 5.80 -27.62
C GLU A 132 -6.82 6.18 -26.38
N VAL A 133 -6.98 7.39 -25.86
CA VAL A 133 -6.35 7.82 -24.62
C VAL A 133 -6.76 6.92 -23.45
N THR A 134 -8.04 6.56 -23.40
CA THR A 134 -8.57 5.66 -22.35
C THR A 134 -7.98 4.27 -22.49
N LEU A 135 -7.85 3.73 -23.70
CA LEU A 135 -7.24 2.43 -23.93
C LEU A 135 -5.75 2.39 -23.57
N LEU A 136 -4.99 3.41 -23.93
CA LEU A 136 -3.57 3.51 -23.57
C LEU A 136 -3.34 3.74 -22.07
N ALA A 137 -4.24 4.48 -21.44
CA ALA A 137 -4.22 4.67 -19.99
C ALA A 137 -4.87 3.51 -19.21
N ALA A 138 -5.58 2.59 -19.91
CA ALA A 138 -6.33 1.51 -19.30
C ALA A 138 -5.46 0.56 -18.46
N GLU A 139 -4.21 0.37 -18.87
CA GLU A 139 -3.28 -0.53 -18.22
C GLU A 139 -2.49 0.12 -17.08
N GLN A 140 -2.71 1.40 -16.81
CA GLN A 140 -1.92 2.13 -15.83
C GLN A 140 -2.81 2.94 -14.90
N GLY A 141 -2.95 2.45 -13.69
CA GLY A 141 -3.60 3.12 -12.58
C GLY A 141 -2.63 3.47 -11.47
N ARG A 142 -3.11 4.22 -10.50
CA ARG A 142 -2.41 4.57 -9.27
C ARG A 142 -3.03 3.85 -8.09
N LEU A 143 -2.16 3.32 -7.22
CA LEU A 143 -2.62 2.77 -5.95
C LEU A 143 -2.95 3.89 -4.96
N ALA A 144 -2.08 4.88 -4.79
CA ALA A 144 -2.37 6.13 -4.10
C ALA A 144 -2.87 7.18 -5.13
N PRO A 145 -4.10 7.71 -4.99
CA PRO A 145 -4.74 8.54 -6.02
C PRO A 145 -4.26 10.00 -5.98
N ILE A 146 -4.11 10.63 -7.14
CA ILE A 146 -3.73 12.06 -7.23
C ILE A 146 -4.79 12.95 -6.56
N THR A 147 -6.06 12.62 -6.65
CA THR A 147 -7.15 13.45 -6.11
C THR A 147 -7.07 13.66 -4.60
N SER A 148 -6.52 12.71 -3.87
CA SER A 148 -6.33 12.82 -2.42
C SER A 148 -5.18 13.74 -2.01
N PHE A 149 -4.33 14.15 -2.96
CA PHE A 149 -3.10 14.90 -2.69
C PHE A 149 -2.86 16.09 -3.63
N SER A 150 -3.79 16.37 -4.54
CA SER A 150 -3.63 17.40 -5.57
C SER A 150 -3.48 18.83 -5.02
N ALA A 151 -3.86 19.06 -3.76
CA ALA A 151 -3.63 20.32 -3.07
C ALA A 151 -2.26 20.38 -2.34
N THR A 152 -1.43 19.33 -2.41
CA THR A 152 -0.11 19.29 -1.80
C THR A 152 0.98 19.66 -2.81
N PRO A 153 2.16 20.20 -2.37
CA PRO A 153 3.24 20.53 -3.29
C PRO A 153 3.96 19.30 -3.88
N PHE A 154 3.71 18.09 -3.34
CA PHE A 154 4.40 16.85 -3.73
C PHE A 154 3.51 15.90 -4.57
N TRP A 155 2.40 16.39 -5.11
CA TRP A 155 1.44 15.57 -5.88
C TRP A 155 2.08 14.82 -7.07
N ASP A 156 3.18 15.32 -7.61
CA ASP A 156 3.94 14.71 -8.72
C ASP A 156 4.58 13.37 -8.34
N GLU A 157 4.88 13.11 -7.06
CA GLU A 157 5.36 11.80 -6.59
C GLU A 157 4.36 10.67 -6.89
N LEU A 158 3.07 10.98 -7.01
CA LEU A 158 2.06 9.97 -7.35
C LEU A 158 2.14 9.50 -8.81
N ASN A 159 2.96 10.13 -9.62
CA ASN A 159 3.30 9.72 -10.98
C ASN A 159 4.55 8.83 -11.05
N LEU A 160 5.13 8.44 -9.92
CA LEU A 160 6.27 7.52 -9.88
C LEU A 160 5.82 6.08 -10.12
N LEU A 161 6.67 5.29 -10.77
CA LEU A 161 6.36 3.88 -11.09
C LEU A 161 6.20 3.02 -9.84
N SER A 162 6.77 3.41 -8.71
CA SER A 162 6.55 2.80 -7.39
C SER A 162 5.11 2.93 -6.85
N ASN A 163 4.27 3.77 -7.49
CA ASN A 163 2.83 3.89 -7.21
C ASN A 163 1.95 3.29 -8.32
N ARG A 164 2.54 2.65 -9.33
CA ARG A 164 1.83 2.18 -10.50
C ARG A 164 1.17 0.82 -10.26
N ALA A 165 -0.05 0.65 -10.81
CA ALA A 165 -0.73 -0.63 -10.92
C ALA A 165 -1.32 -0.82 -12.33
N ARG A 166 -1.47 -2.07 -12.77
CA ARG A 166 -2.12 -2.42 -14.04
C ARG A 166 -3.64 -2.51 -13.86
N LEU A 167 -4.25 -1.43 -13.39
CA LEU A 167 -5.69 -1.37 -13.16
C LEU A 167 -6.46 -1.37 -14.50
N PRO A 168 -7.36 -2.34 -14.73
CA PRO A 168 -8.27 -2.32 -15.88
C PRO A 168 -9.08 -1.02 -15.94
N SER A 169 -9.39 -0.54 -17.14
CA SER A 169 -10.10 0.72 -17.32
C SER A 169 -11.47 0.73 -16.64
N GLU A 170 -12.22 -0.36 -16.74
CA GLU A 170 -13.53 -0.52 -16.11
C GLU A 170 -13.44 -0.35 -14.58
N LEU A 171 -12.55 -1.08 -13.94
CA LEU A 171 -12.29 -0.97 -12.52
C LEU A 171 -11.80 0.44 -12.15
N ARG A 172 -10.79 0.94 -12.86
CA ARG A 172 -10.13 2.24 -12.56
C ARG A 172 -11.07 3.43 -12.68
N LEU A 173 -11.90 3.48 -13.73
CA LEU A 173 -12.86 4.57 -13.97
C LEU A 173 -14.18 4.36 -13.21
N GLY A 174 -14.42 3.16 -12.74
CA GLY A 174 -15.59 2.74 -12.00
C GLY A 174 -15.40 2.72 -10.49
N PRO A 175 -15.57 1.55 -9.86
CA PRO A 175 -15.64 1.43 -8.39
C PRO A 175 -14.35 1.86 -7.66
N TRP A 176 -13.18 1.68 -8.26
CA TRP A 176 -11.90 2.11 -7.68
C TRP A 176 -11.85 3.63 -7.46
N SER A 177 -12.14 4.42 -8.50
CA SER A 177 -12.14 5.88 -8.40
C SER A 177 -13.29 6.41 -7.54
N ARG A 178 -14.46 5.75 -7.55
CA ARG A 178 -15.57 6.12 -6.65
C ARG A 178 -15.22 5.92 -5.19
N LEU A 179 -14.52 4.83 -4.85
CA LEU A 179 -14.04 4.61 -3.49
C LEU A 179 -13.01 5.67 -3.07
N ASP A 180 -12.09 6.06 -3.97
CA ASP A 180 -11.18 7.18 -3.72
C ASP A 180 -11.92 8.49 -3.46
N GLN A 181 -12.98 8.76 -4.21
CA GLN A 181 -13.81 9.94 -4.00
C GLN A 181 -14.50 9.90 -2.63
N VAL A 182 -15.05 8.76 -2.25
CA VAL A 182 -15.67 8.59 -0.93
C VAL A 182 -14.67 8.78 0.22
N PHE A 183 -13.44 8.29 0.08
CA PHE A 183 -12.38 8.56 1.05
C PHE A 183 -12.08 10.06 1.17
N ASN A 184 -12.02 10.76 0.03
CA ASN A 184 -11.80 12.20 0.01
C ASN A 184 -12.95 12.97 0.68
N GLU A 185 -14.20 12.63 0.35
CA GLU A 185 -15.39 13.23 0.95
C GLU A 185 -15.45 12.97 2.47
N PHE A 186 -15.12 11.75 2.88
CA PHE A 186 -15.07 11.38 4.30
C PHE A 186 -14.09 12.27 5.07
N VAL A 187 -12.83 12.39 4.63
CA VAL A 187 -11.83 13.19 5.36
C VAL A 187 -12.12 14.69 5.31
N GLN A 188 -12.76 15.17 4.24
CA GLN A 188 -13.19 16.58 4.14
C GLN A 188 -14.40 16.88 5.05
N GLY A 189 -15.23 15.88 5.34
CA GLY A 189 -16.36 15.98 6.26
C GLY A 189 -15.96 15.92 7.74
N LEU A 190 -14.73 15.54 8.06
CA LEU A 190 -14.25 15.51 9.44
C LEU A 190 -14.08 16.93 9.99
N PRO A 191 -14.36 17.15 11.29
CA PRO A 191 -14.17 18.46 11.90
C PRO A 191 -12.70 18.91 11.78
N GLU A 192 -12.50 20.18 11.47
CA GLU A 192 -11.17 20.77 11.53
C GLU A 192 -10.64 20.70 12.96
N THR A 193 -9.35 20.36 13.10
CA THR A 193 -8.68 20.43 14.41
C THR A 193 -8.48 21.89 14.77
N GLU A 194 -9.23 22.37 15.78
CA GLU A 194 -9.26 23.79 16.15
C GLU A 194 -7.99 24.26 16.87
N SER A 195 -7.19 23.34 17.39
CA SER A 195 -6.03 23.67 18.23
C SER A 195 -4.71 23.60 17.45
N ARG A 196 -3.88 24.62 17.61
CA ARG A 196 -2.53 24.69 17.06
C ARG A 196 -1.67 23.61 17.72
N GLY A 197 -1.45 22.51 17.03
CA GLY A 197 -0.68 21.36 17.50
C GLY A 197 -1.47 20.05 17.51
N ASP A 198 -2.77 20.10 17.24
CA ASP A 198 -3.56 18.89 17.07
C ASP A 198 -3.15 18.17 15.79
N ILE A 199 -3.05 16.86 15.89
CA ILE A 199 -2.74 16.03 14.73
C ILE A 199 -4.00 15.97 13.86
N PRO A 200 -3.94 16.37 12.58
CA PRO A 200 -5.10 16.32 11.69
C PRO A 200 -5.65 14.89 11.62
N HIS A 201 -6.97 14.77 11.53
CA HIS A 201 -7.61 13.49 11.26
C HIS A 201 -7.05 12.89 9.97
N ARG A 202 -6.72 11.59 10.00
CA ARG A 202 -6.03 10.88 8.92
C ARG A 202 -6.72 9.57 8.65
N LEU A 203 -7.12 9.37 7.40
CA LEU A 203 -7.53 8.06 6.92
C LEU A 203 -6.28 7.33 6.43
N PHE A 204 -5.89 6.25 7.09
CA PHE A 204 -4.82 5.37 6.63
C PHE A 204 -5.37 4.44 5.58
N VAL A 205 -4.66 4.28 4.47
CA VAL A 205 -5.07 3.40 3.39
C VAL A 205 -3.88 2.56 2.96
N VAL A 206 -4.12 1.27 2.78
CA VAL A 206 -3.20 0.34 2.12
C VAL A 206 -3.89 -0.21 0.89
N SER A 207 -3.22 -0.22 -0.23
CA SER A 207 -3.73 -0.76 -1.50
C SER A 207 -2.65 -1.54 -2.23
N GLY A 208 -3.05 -2.54 -3.01
CA GLY A 208 -2.11 -3.39 -3.75
C GLY A 208 -2.81 -4.37 -4.67
N PRO A 209 -2.05 -5.16 -5.43
CA PRO A 209 -2.57 -6.25 -6.23
C PRO A 209 -2.97 -7.45 -5.35
N LEU A 210 -3.94 -8.22 -5.83
CA LEU A 210 -4.22 -9.59 -5.38
C LEU A 210 -3.48 -10.52 -6.36
N PRO A 211 -2.35 -11.15 -5.97
CA PRO A 211 -1.52 -11.90 -6.89
C PRO A 211 -2.18 -13.22 -7.31
N GLU A 212 -1.91 -13.68 -8.53
CA GLU A 212 -2.12 -15.04 -8.98
C GLU A 212 -0.83 -15.86 -8.94
N GLU A 213 -0.94 -17.19 -9.09
CA GLU A 213 0.22 -18.09 -9.07
C GLU A 213 1.25 -17.79 -10.19
N ASP A 214 0.81 -17.23 -11.30
CA ASP A 214 1.66 -16.86 -12.43
C ASP A 214 2.30 -15.47 -12.30
N GLY A 215 2.07 -14.78 -11.16
CA GLY A 215 2.58 -13.43 -10.90
C GLY A 215 1.77 -12.31 -11.55
N SER A 216 0.65 -12.63 -12.22
CA SER A 216 -0.33 -11.64 -12.64
C SER A 216 -1.19 -11.19 -11.45
N ALA A 217 -2.06 -10.21 -11.65
CA ALA A 217 -3.01 -9.78 -10.64
C ALA A 217 -4.41 -10.35 -10.96
N ALA A 218 -4.98 -11.12 -10.02
CA ALA A 218 -6.39 -11.52 -10.07
C ALA A 218 -7.34 -10.33 -9.83
N GLY A 219 -6.81 -9.29 -9.22
CA GLY A 219 -7.55 -8.09 -8.84
C GLY A 219 -6.70 -7.15 -8.01
N TYR A 220 -7.38 -6.27 -7.29
CA TYR A 220 -6.74 -5.26 -6.46
C TYR A 220 -7.52 -5.07 -5.16
N PHE A 221 -6.82 -4.67 -4.11
CA PHE A 221 -7.44 -4.40 -2.82
C PHE A 221 -7.21 -2.96 -2.35
N LYS A 222 -8.12 -2.48 -1.50
CA LYS A 222 -7.95 -1.30 -0.65
C LYS A 222 -8.45 -1.60 0.75
N VAL A 223 -7.65 -1.27 1.75
CA VAL A 223 -8.06 -1.30 3.16
C VAL A 223 -7.86 0.09 3.74
N ALA A 224 -8.92 0.63 4.32
CA ALA A 224 -8.91 1.93 4.95
C ALA A 224 -9.11 1.78 6.46
N VAL A 225 -8.36 2.56 7.26
CA VAL A 225 -8.44 2.56 8.72
C VAL A 225 -8.57 4.00 9.24
N PHE A 226 -9.53 4.20 10.13
CA PHE A 226 -9.75 5.46 10.82
C PHE A 226 -10.27 5.19 12.24
N ASP A 227 -9.58 5.72 13.23
CA ASP A 227 -9.97 5.68 14.64
C ASP A 227 -10.37 4.27 15.12
N GLY A 228 -9.50 3.29 14.91
CA GLY A 228 -9.72 1.87 15.30
C GLY A 228 -10.78 1.13 14.49
N ARG A 229 -11.38 1.77 13.48
CA ARG A 229 -12.35 1.15 12.56
C ARG A 229 -11.75 0.97 11.19
N MET A 230 -12.11 -0.10 10.51
CA MET A 230 -11.61 -0.41 9.17
C MET A 230 -12.71 -0.73 8.18
N ALA A 231 -12.38 -0.59 6.89
CA ALA A 231 -13.13 -1.12 5.76
C ALA A 231 -12.16 -1.74 4.76
N ALA A 232 -12.47 -2.93 4.28
CA ALA A 232 -11.65 -3.67 3.34
C ALA A 232 -12.45 -4.02 2.08
N PHE A 233 -11.82 -3.83 0.92
CA PHE A 233 -12.42 -4.03 -0.40
C PHE A 233 -11.45 -4.82 -1.29
N ALA A 234 -11.98 -5.83 -1.99
CA ALA A 234 -11.26 -6.64 -2.97
C ALA A 234 -12.01 -6.59 -4.30
N PHE A 235 -11.36 -6.05 -5.31
CA PHE A 235 -11.93 -5.85 -6.65
C PHE A 235 -11.33 -6.88 -7.60
N PRO A 236 -12.10 -7.85 -8.11
CA PRO A 236 -11.67 -8.68 -9.22
C PRO A 236 -11.24 -7.86 -10.43
N GLN A 237 -10.33 -8.39 -11.26
CA GLN A 237 -9.82 -7.68 -12.41
C GLN A 237 -10.89 -7.39 -13.48
N ASP A 238 -11.93 -8.23 -13.56
CA ASP A 238 -13.05 -8.11 -14.48
C ASP A 238 -14.22 -7.25 -13.95
N THR A 239 -14.02 -6.58 -12.80
CA THR A 239 -15.01 -5.66 -12.21
C THR A 239 -15.42 -4.58 -13.22
N GLN A 240 -16.74 -4.45 -13.44
CA GLN A 240 -17.29 -3.55 -14.44
C GLN A 240 -17.44 -2.11 -13.92
N ILE A 241 -17.43 -1.14 -14.82
CA ILE A 241 -17.49 0.29 -14.49
C ILE A 241 -18.74 0.68 -13.69
N HIS A 242 -19.86 -0.03 -13.88
CA HIS A 242 -21.13 0.28 -13.24
C HIS A 242 -21.33 -0.42 -11.88
N GLU A 243 -20.47 -1.37 -11.52
CA GLU A 243 -20.56 -2.06 -10.24
C GLU A 243 -20.30 -1.11 -9.05
N GLY A 244 -20.99 -1.34 -7.92
CA GLY A 244 -20.78 -0.58 -6.70
C GLY A 244 -19.50 -0.98 -6.00
N PHE A 245 -18.77 -0.02 -5.44
CA PHE A 245 -17.59 -0.40 -4.63
C PHE A 245 -17.98 -1.15 -3.35
N CYS A 246 -19.21 -0.99 -2.86
CA CYS A 246 -19.69 -1.74 -1.71
C CYS A 246 -19.84 -3.24 -1.99
N ASP A 247 -20.03 -3.63 -3.26
CA ASP A 247 -20.11 -5.04 -3.65
C ASP A 247 -18.77 -5.76 -3.52
N ALA A 248 -17.67 -4.99 -3.50
CA ALA A 248 -16.31 -5.48 -3.29
C ALA A 248 -15.92 -5.59 -1.80
N GLN A 249 -16.83 -5.28 -0.86
CA GLN A 249 -16.52 -5.37 0.56
C GLN A 249 -16.17 -6.82 0.95
N THR A 250 -15.07 -6.99 1.69
CA THR A 250 -14.55 -8.31 2.06
C THR A 250 -13.94 -8.30 3.46
N PRO A 251 -13.83 -9.44 4.15
CA PRO A 251 -13.06 -9.52 5.40
C PRO A 251 -11.57 -9.25 5.14
N LEU A 252 -10.90 -8.57 6.09
CA LEU A 252 -9.46 -8.33 6.04
C LEU A 252 -8.66 -9.62 5.84
N SER A 253 -9.02 -10.66 6.59
CA SER A 253 -8.37 -11.98 6.53
C SER A 253 -8.39 -12.63 5.14
N ALA A 254 -9.38 -12.33 4.31
CA ALA A 254 -9.43 -12.82 2.93
C ALA A 254 -8.37 -12.13 2.04
N ILE A 255 -8.13 -10.83 2.26
CA ILE A 255 -7.06 -10.10 1.56
C ILE A 255 -5.69 -10.61 2.04
N GLU A 256 -5.49 -10.74 3.35
CA GLU A 256 -4.23 -11.23 3.92
C GLU A 256 -3.91 -12.65 3.46
N GLN A 257 -4.93 -13.53 3.41
CA GLN A 257 -4.76 -14.88 2.87
C GLN A 257 -4.39 -14.88 1.39
N ALA A 258 -5.00 -14.01 0.58
CA ALA A 258 -4.76 -13.94 -0.86
C ALA A 258 -3.39 -13.33 -1.18
N THR A 259 -2.92 -12.37 -0.38
CA THR A 259 -1.69 -11.63 -0.64
C THR A 259 -0.47 -12.19 0.10
N GLY A 260 -0.69 -12.94 1.17
CA GLY A 260 0.38 -13.33 2.12
C GLY A 260 0.90 -12.16 2.94
N LEU A 261 0.20 -11.02 2.95
CA LEU A 261 0.54 -9.85 3.74
C LEU A 261 -0.11 -9.94 5.13
N ASP A 262 0.63 -9.59 6.17
CA ASP A 262 0.07 -9.12 7.44
C ASP A 262 -0.04 -7.59 7.32
N LEU A 263 -1.26 -7.10 7.06
CA LEU A 263 -1.49 -5.70 6.72
C LEU A 263 -1.33 -4.76 7.92
N PHE A 264 -1.59 -5.26 9.12
CA PHE A 264 -1.52 -4.49 10.36
C PHE A 264 -0.81 -5.30 11.44
N ALA A 265 0.47 -5.58 11.22
CA ALA A 265 1.34 -6.41 12.06
C ALA A 265 1.53 -5.89 13.51
N GLY A 266 0.75 -4.92 13.93
CA GLY A 266 0.69 -4.36 15.28
C GLY A 266 -0.45 -4.94 16.11
N ASP A 267 -0.51 -4.51 17.38
CA ASP A 267 -1.56 -4.91 18.33
C ASP A 267 -2.88 -4.12 18.14
N ALA A 268 -3.10 -3.48 16.98
CA ALA A 268 -4.27 -2.66 16.74
C ALA A 268 -5.55 -3.53 16.68
N GLU A 269 -6.43 -3.39 17.67
CA GLU A 269 -7.77 -3.99 17.62
C GLU A 269 -8.64 -3.17 16.64
N LEU A 270 -8.85 -3.70 15.43
CA LEU A 270 -9.65 -3.05 14.40
C LEU A 270 -11.05 -3.66 14.32
N THR A 271 -12.07 -2.79 14.24
CA THR A 271 -13.47 -3.20 14.02
C THR A 271 -13.88 -2.94 12.57
N ALA A 272 -14.66 -3.85 11.96
CA ALA A 272 -15.07 -3.76 10.55
C ALA A 272 -16.29 -2.83 10.33
N GLU A 273 -16.30 -1.64 10.95
CA GLU A 273 -17.48 -0.75 10.95
C GLU A 273 -17.35 0.46 10.01
N LEU A 274 -16.16 0.74 9.50
CA LEU A 274 -15.90 1.96 8.73
C LEU A 274 -16.64 1.97 7.37
N ALA A 275 -16.94 0.81 6.79
CA ALA A 275 -17.64 0.72 5.51
C ALA A 275 -19.04 1.37 5.53
N VAL A 276 -19.70 1.37 6.69
CA VAL A 276 -21.02 2.03 6.86
C VAL A 276 -20.89 3.53 6.71
N GLU A 277 -19.81 4.14 7.18
CA GLU A 277 -19.57 5.57 7.01
C GLU A 277 -19.25 5.95 5.56
N PHE A 278 -18.81 4.99 4.76
CA PHE A 278 -18.63 5.13 3.32
C PHE A 278 -19.92 4.89 2.51
N GLY A 279 -21.04 4.68 3.19
CA GLY A 279 -22.36 4.49 2.60
C GLY A 279 -22.68 3.03 2.22
N CYS A 280 -21.85 2.07 2.62
CA CYS A 280 -22.15 0.66 2.43
C CYS A 280 -23.12 0.13 3.51
N SER A 281 -23.90 -0.88 3.16
CA SER A 281 -24.69 -1.61 4.16
C SER A 281 -23.78 -2.31 5.16
N ALA A 282 -24.19 -2.39 6.41
CA ALA A 282 -23.47 -3.20 7.39
C ALA A 282 -23.36 -4.64 6.89
N SER A 283 -22.14 -5.19 6.87
CA SER A 283 -21.93 -6.58 6.48
C SER A 283 -22.74 -7.48 7.42
N GLN A 284 -23.68 -8.25 6.88
CA GLN A 284 -24.31 -9.30 7.68
C GLN A 284 -23.21 -10.33 8.01
N PRO A 285 -23.04 -10.70 9.29
CA PRO A 285 -22.14 -11.81 9.60
C PRO A 285 -22.62 -13.02 8.82
N LEU A 286 -21.71 -13.63 8.05
CA LEU A 286 -21.97 -14.90 7.38
C LEU A 286 -22.46 -15.88 8.44
N ALA A 287 -23.70 -16.34 8.29
CA ALA A 287 -24.25 -17.38 9.17
C ALA A 287 -23.33 -18.59 9.03
N PRO A 288 -22.93 -19.25 10.14
CA PRO A 288 -22.10 -20.44 10.09
C PRO A 288 -22.78 -21.49 9.21
N GLN A 289 -22.10 -21.89 8.14
CA GLN A 289 -22.56 -22.99 7.30
C GLN A 289 -22.59 -24.24 8.18
N GLN A 290 -23.78 -24.80 8.36
CA GLN A 290 -24.03 -26.03 9.11
C GLN A 290 -23.61 -27.24 8.31
#